data_6f5c9fc355ce3aa499cc0897075fe961
#
_entry.id   6f5c9fc355ce3aa499cc0897075fe961
#
_cell.length_a   1.000
_cell.length_b   1.000
_cell.length_c   1.000
_cell.angle_alpha   90.00
_cell.angle_beta   90.00
_cell.angle_gamma   90.00
#
_symmetry.space_group_name_H-M   'P 1'
#
loop_
_entity.id
_entity.type
_entity.pdbx_description
1 polymer ?
#
loop_
_entity_poly.entity_id
_entity_poly.type
_entity_poly.pdbx_seq_one_letter_code
_entity_poly.pdbx_strand_id
1 'polypeptide(L)'
;MKITCNIIEDLLPLYIDDMVSEDSRQLVEKHLKECDACRKMLDEMKKENQLRTVSENAERNSDHRTEIAPLKKIRRRIRRKRIISIILAAVLVLLASGIGHYWYYDKKTYISWEDAGMTLRDGKIYSKIDPDGHKTAILSVDQKNMFYMLSETAWIRKNYPSAQDAENLMFDLDEFQKAHDRLPDTAIDETSLPTGIENVYYVDPENIKEVFALWDYQDEPDKAQQKEQELAAKCHLIWSAD
;
A
#
# COMPACT_ATOMS: atom_id res chain seq x y z
N MET A 1 10.08 -23.95 89.66
CA MET A 1 9.18 -25.00 89.14
C MET A 1 9.97 -25.79 88.11
N LYS A 2 10.06 -27.11 88.29
CA LYS A 2 10.64 -27.97 87.22
C LYS A 2 9.56 -28.25 86.19
N ILE A 3 9.75 -27.77 84.95
CA ILE A 3 8.83 -28.02 83.85
C ILE A 3 9.05 -29.44 83.33
N THR A 4 7.99 -30.17 83.10
CA THR A 4 8.02 -31.55 82.60
C THR A 4 8.25 -31.60 81.10
N CYS A 5 8.88 -32.66 80.58
CA CYS A 5 9.13 -32.84 79.15
C CYS A 5 7.83 -32.75 78.33
N ASN A 6 6.70 -33.27 78.84
CA ASN A 6 5.42 -33.25 78.13
C ASN A 6 4.96 -31.80 77.76
N ILE A 7 5.15 -30.80 78.63
CA ILE A 7 4.80 -29.40 78.35
C ILE A 7 5.72 -28.85 77.27
N ILE A 8 6.99 -29.25 77.29
CA ILE A 8 7.91 -28.80 76.22
C ILE A 8 7.55 -29.43 74.87
N GLU A 9 7.22 -30.75 74.86
CA GLU A 9 6.78 -31.44 73.65
C GLU A 9 5.57 -30.72 72.95
N ASP A 10 4.59 -30.30 73.75
CA ASP A 10 3.43 -29.53 73.24
C ASP A 10 3.81 -28.17 72.71
N LEU A 11 4.88 -27.55 73.18
CA LEU A 11 5.35 -26.25 72.73
C LEU A 11 6.32 -26.32 71.55
N LEU A 12 6.98 -27.47 71.28
CA LEU A 12 7.96 -27.63 70.20
C LEU A 12 7.43 -27.29 68.83
N PRO A 13 6.19 -27.67 68.36
CA PRO A 13 5.66 -27.31 67.10
C PRO A 13 5.51 -25.79 66.93
N LEU A 14 4.96 -25.12 67.95
CA LEU A 14 4.79 -23.68 67.97
C LEU A 14 6.14 -22.92 68.05
N TYR A 15 7.12 -23.50 68.67
CA TYR A 15 8.49 -23.01 68.79
C TYR A 15 9.20 -23.06 67.40
N ILE A 16 8.99 -24.14 66.63
CA ILE A 16 9.53 -24.30 65.28
C ILE A 16 8.92 -23.26 64.31
N ASP A 17 7.62 -22.99 64.45
CA ASP A 17 6.87 -22.03 63.63
C ASP A 17 7.00 -20.57 64.10
N ASP A 18 7.83 -20.31 65.11
CA ASP A 18 8.07 -19.00 65.71
C ASP A 18 6.81 -18.33 66.29
N MET A 19 5.84 -19.14 66.74
CA MET A 19 4.53 -18.72 67.23
C MET A 19 4.41 -18.73 68.77
N VAL A 20 5.47 -18.90 69.47
CA VAL A 20 5.53 -18.90 71.00
C VAL A 20 5.80 -17.46 71.47
N SER A 21 5.24 -17.13 72.70
CA SER A 21 5.60 -15.90 73.38
C SER A 21 7.05 -15.91 73.88
N GLU A 22 7.62 -14.73 74.12
CA GLU A 22 9.00 -14.60 74.52
C GLU A 22 9.29 -15.33 75.82
N ASP A 23 8.38 -15.31 76.77
CA ASP A 23 8.50 -16.04 78.04
C ASP A 23 8.52 -17.58 77.82
N SER A 24 7.65 -18.07 76.91
CA SER A 24 7.60 -19.49 76.49
C SER A 24 8.85 -19.88 75.71
N ARG A 25 9.40 -19.04 74.88
CA ARG A 25 10.65 -19.24 74.17
C ARG A 25 11.83 -19.50 75.15
N GLN A 26 12.00 -18.57 76.05
CA GLN A 26 13.06 -18.72 77.07
C GLN A 26 12.92 -20.01 77.90
N LEU A 27 11.70 -20.41 78.15
CA LEU A 27 11.38 -21.62 78.94
C LEU A 27 11.73 -22.85 78.12
N VAL A 28 11.39 -22.94 76.86
CA VAL A 28 11.77 -24.06 75.97
C VAL A 28 13.28 -24.09 75.80
N GLU A 29 13.94 -22.98 75.55
CA GLU A 29 15.41 -22.92 75.38
C GLU A 29 16.18 -23.35 76.58
N LYS A 30 15.72 -22.97 77.76
CA LYS A 30 16.33 -23.41 79.01
C LYS A 30 16.21 -24.92 79.19
N HIS A 31 15.04 -25.52 78.93
CA HIS A 31 14.83 -26.96 79.03
C HIS A 31 15.66 -27.74 78.01
N LEU A 32 15.74 -27.23 76.74
CA LEU A 32 16.55 -27.85 75.70
C LEU A 32 18.06 -27.89 76.00
N LYS A 33 18.55 -27.00 76.86
CA LYS A 33 19.94 -27.06 77.35
C LYS A 33 20.17 -28.18 78.36
N GLU A 34 19.14 -28.60 79.10
CA GLU A 34 19.23 -29.56 80.20
C GLU A 34 18.69 -30.95 79.80
N CYS A 35 17.94 -31.10 78.70
CA CYS A 35 17.28 -32.36 78.33
C CYS A 35 17.62 -32.76 76.87
N ASP A 36 18.45 -33.79 76.70
CA ASP A 36 18.86 -34.31 75.37
C ASP A 36 17.74 -35.00 74.62
N ALA A 37 16.73 -35.56 75.32
CA ALA A 37 15.58 -36.21 74.69
C ALA A 37 14.72 -35.18 73.89
N CYS A 38 14.39 -34.04 74.53
CA CYS A 38 13.62 -32.98 73.89
C CYS A 38 14.43 -32.30 72.78
N ARG A 39 15.75 -32.20 72.84
CA ARG A 39 16.65 -31.71 71.81
C ARG A 39 16.59 -32.60 70.57
N LYS A 40 16.68 -33.92 70.75
CA LYS A 40 16.56 -34.88 69.64
C LYS A 40 15.20 -34.77 68.93
N MET A 41 14.12 -34.66 69.68
CA MET A 41 12.78 -34.52 69.16
C MET A 41 12.63 -33.21 68.34
N LEU A 42 13.18 -32.13 68.83
CA LEU A 42 13.22 -30.86 68.09
C LEU A 42 13.95 -30.99 66.71
N ASP A 43 15.10 -31.69 66.71
CA ASP A 43 15.89 -31.89 65.48
C ASP A 43 15.18 -32.83 64.51
N GLU A 44 14.44 -33.82 64.94
CA GLU A 44 13.60 -34.66 64.08
C GLU A 44 12.45 -33.88 63.49
N MET A 45 11.73 -33.12 64.30
CA MET A 45 10.63 -32.24 63.79
C MET A 45 11.12 -31.20 62.79
N LYS A 46 12.28 -30.58 63.00
CA LYS A 46 12.87 -29.62 62.00
C LYS A 46 13.24 -30.31 60.71
N LYS A 47 13.79 -31.54 60.74
CA LYS A 47 14.07 -32.28 59.50
C LYS A 47 12.80 -32.64 58.73
N GLU A 48 11.76 -33.06 59.39
CA GLU A 48 10.49 -33.41 58.79
C GLU A 48 9.83 -32.17 58.15
N ASN A 49 9.86 -31.04 58.86
CA ASN A 49 9.32 -29.78 58.33
C ASN A 49 10.10 -29.26 57.09
N GLN A 50 11.45 -29.42 57.09
CA GLN A 50 12.27 -29.11 55.93
C GLN A 50 11.96 -30.00 54.73
N LEU A 51 11.77 -31.29 54.89
CA LEU A 51 11.40 -32.23 53.85
C LEU A 51 10.02 -31.88 53.25
N ARG A 52 9.06 -31.52 54.10
CA ARG A 52 7.71 -31.13 53.69
C ARG A 52 7.73 -29.84 52.90
N THR A 53 8.46 -28.81 53.29
CA THR A 53 8.59 -27.55 52.56
C THR A 53 9.27 -27.71 51.21
N VAL A 54 10.23 -28.61 51.06
CA VAL A 54 10.89 -28.93 49.80
C VAL A 54 9.93 -29.63 48.83
N SER A 55 9.10 -30.58 49.34
CA SER A 55 8.11 -31.28 48.50
C SER A 55 6.99 -30.34 48.03
N GLU A 56 6.45 -29.52 48.91
CA GLU A 56 5.41 -28.54 48.57
C GLU A 56 5.91 -27.48 47.56
N ASN A 57 7.16 -27.03 47.67
CA ASN A 57 7.77 -26.12 46.73
C ASN A 57 8.06 -26.77 45.36
N ALA A 58 8.38 -28.08 45.35
CA ALA A 58 8.57 -28.82 44.11
C ALA A 58 7.23 -29.01 43.37
N GLU A 59 6.14 -29.32 44.05
CA GLU A 59 4.81 -29.46 43.50
C GLU A 59 4.27 -28.11 42.96
N ARG A 60 4.38 -27.02 43.72
CA ARG A 60 3.99 -25.69 43.28
C ARG A 60 4.75 -25.22 42.02
N ASN A 61 6.05 -25.49 41.93
CA ASN A 61 6.85 -25.15 40.77
C ASN A 61 6.52 -26.02 39.55
N SER A 62 6.10 -27.26 39.70
CA SER A 62 5.69 -28.12 38.61
C SER A 62 4.33 -27.71 38.05
N ASP A 63 3.35 -27.35 38.87
CA ASP A 63 2.04 -26.91 38.46
C ASP A 63 2.08 -25.55 37.73
N HIS A 64 2.84 -24.56 38.22
CA HIS A 64 2.99 -23.29 37.56
C HIS A 64 3.69 -23.38 36.18
N ARG A 65 4.60 -24.32 35.97
CA ARG A 65 5.26 -24.52 34.67
C ARG A 65 4.35 -25.18 33.65
N THR A 66 3.48 -26.09 34.03
CA THR A 66 2.55 -26.78 33.14
C THR A 66 1.37 -25.88 32.71
N GLU A 67 0.86 -25.04 33.60
CA GLU A 67 -0.25 -24.12 33.27
C GLU A 67 0.16 -22.95 32.34
N ILE A 68 1.38 -22.42 32.44
CA ILE A 68 1.81 -21.23 31.68
C ILE A 68 2.22 -21.58 30.23
N ALA A 69 2.66 -22.80 29.95
CA ALA A 69 3.10 -23.21 28.62
C ALA A 69 1.99 -23.15 27.54
N PRO A 70 0.77 -23.67 27.77
CA PRO A 70 -0.32 -23.55 26.78
C PRO A 70 -0.79 -22.11 26.58
N LEU A 71 -0.80 -21.28 27.62
CA LEU A 71 -1.19 -19.86 27.52
C LEU A 71 -0.21 -19.04 26.69
N LYS A 72 1.10 -19.29 26.77
CA LYS A 72 2.12 -18.65 25.91
C LYS A 72 1.93 -19.03 24.44
N LYS A 73 1.55 -20.26 24.13
CA LYS A 73 1.29 -20.76 22.76
C LYS A 73 0.05 -20.10 22.16
N ILE A 74 -1.02 -19.97 22.95
CA ILE A 74 -2.27 -19.29 22.57
C ILE A 74 -2.01 -17.80 22.33
N ARG A 75 -1.30 -17.13 23.24
CA ARG A 75 -0.95 -15.70 23.11
C ARG A 75 -0.12 -15.40 21.85
N ARG A 76 0.84 -16.28 21.49
CA ARG A 76 1.60 -16.18 20.24
C ARG A 76 0.70 -16.34 19.00
N ARG A 77 -0.26 -17.28 19.03
CA ARG A 77 -1.20 -17.50 17.93
C ARG A 77 -2.11 -16.29 17.71
N ILE A 78 -2.65 -15.72 18.79
CA ILE A 78 -3.48 -14.49 18.73
C ILE A 78 -2.66 -13.31 18.22
N ARG A 79 -1.43 -13.13 18.71
CA ARG A 79 -0.54 -12.06 18.26
C ARG A 79 -0.20 -12.18 16.78
N ARG A 80 0.10 -13.37 16.27
CA ARG A 80 0.33 -13.63 14.84
C ARG A 80 -0.91 -13.30 14.00
N LYS A 81 -2.08 -13.76 14.41
CA LYS A 81 -3.34 -13.44 13.71
C LYS A 81 -3.59 -11.93 13.65
N ARG A 82 -3.38 -11.21 14.75
CA ARG A 82 -3.51 -9.73 14.78
C ARG A 82 -2.51 -9.05 13.85
N ILE A 83 -1.24 -9.47 13.85
CA ILE A 83 -0.22 -8.92 12.94
C ILE A 83 -0.59 -9.18 11.49
N ILE A 84 -0.99 -10.39 11.13
CA ILE A 84 -1.44 -10.74 9.78
C ILE A 84 -2.65 -9.91 9.36
N SER A 85 -3.63 -9.73 10.26
CA SER A 85 -4.81 -8.91 10.00
C SER A 85 -4.45 -7.43 9.76
N ILE A 86 -3.51 -6.87 10.52
CA ILE A 86 -3.03 -5.49 10.34
C ILE A 86 -2.30 -5.35 9.00
N ILE A 87 -1.42 -6.31 8.66
CA ILE A 87 -0.70 -6.30 7.38
C ILE A 87 -1.69 -6.39 6.21
N LEU A 88 -2.67 -7.30 6.30
CA LEU A 88 -3.69 -7.46 5.27
C LEU A 88 -4.52 -6.17 5.09
N ALA A 89 -4.93 -5.55 6.19
CA ALA A 89 -5.64 -4.27 6.15
C ALA A 89 -4.79 -3.16 5.51
N ALA A 90 -3.51 -3.06 5.86
CA ALA A 90 -2.58 -2.10 5.27
C ALA A 90 -2.42 -2.33 3.75
N VAL A 91 -2.26 -3.58 3.32
CA VAL A 91 -2.19 -3.92 1.88
C VAL A 91 -3.47 -3.53 1.15
N LEU A 92 -4.64 -3.80 1.72
CA LEU A 92 -5.92 -3.41 1.11
C LEU A 92 -6.05 -1.89 0.97
N VAL A 93 -5.62 -1.12 1.97
CA VAL A 93 -5.62 0.35 1.91
C VAL A 93 -4.67 0.85 0.82
N LEU A 94 -3.47 0.27 0.70
CA LEU A 94 -2.51 0.64 -0.34
C LEU A 94 -3.05 0.31 -1.75
N LEU A 95 -3.67 -0.85 -1.93
CA LEU A 95 -4.29 -1.22 -3.21
C LEU A 95 -5.45 -0.28 -3.56
N ALA A 96 -6.33 0.02 -2.61
CA ALA A 96 -7.44 0.95 -2.82
C ALA A 96 -6.94 2.36 -3.15
N SER A 97 -5.88 2.83 -2.46
CA SER A 97 -5.23 4.10 -2.76
C SER A 97 -4.60 4.13 -4.14
N GLY A 98 -3.90 3.05 -4.54
CA GLY A 98 -3.31 2.92 -5.88
C GLY A 98 -4.36 2.92 -6.98
N ILE A 99 -5.46 2.17 -6.80
CA ILE A 99 -6.58 2.17 -7.73
C ILE A 99 -7.22 3.56 -7.82
N GLY A 100 -7.45 4.21 -6.68
CA GLY A 100 -8.00 5.57 -6.63
C GLY A 100 -7.10 6.59 -7.33
N HIS A 101 -5.78 6.50 -7.11
CA HIS A 101 -4.80 7.33 -7.79
C HIS A 101 -4.86 7.12 -9.31
N TYR A 102 -4.81 5.87 -9.77
CA TYR A 102 -4.89 5.54 -11.19
C TYR A 102 -6.16 6.12 -11.84
N TRP A 103 -7.34 5.92 -11.21
CA TRP A 103 -8.60 6.43 -11.75
C TRP A 103 -8.65 7.95 -11.80
N TYR A 104 -8.02 8.64 -10.88
CA TYR A 104 -8.07 10.08 -10.77
C TYR A 104 -7.04 10.80 -11.65
N TYR A 105 -5.80 10.27 -11.70
CA TYR A 105 -4.69 10.94 -12.37
C TYR A 105 -4.30 10.32 -13.72
N ASP A 106 -4.45 9.00 -13.89
CA ASP A 106 -3.86 8.30 -15.03
C ASP A 106 -4.90 7.81 -16.03
N LYS A 107 -6.14 7.51 -15.59
CA LYS A 107 -7.19 7.04 -16.49
C LYS A 107 -7.64 8.16 -17.43
N LYS A 108 -7.23 8.07 -18.69
CA LYS A 108 -7.65 8.98 -19.75
C LYS A 108 -9.07 8.66 -20.22
N THR A 109 -9.86 9.69 -20.37
CA THR A 109 -11.16 9.66 -21.05
C THR A 109 -11.03 10.54 -22.30
N TYR A 110 -11.30 9.98 -23.47
CA TYR A 110 -11.19 10.73 -24.71
C TYR A 110 -12.48 11.50 -24.95
N ILE A 111 -12.35 12.69 -25.54
CA ILE A 111 -13.40 13.66 -25.77
C ILE A 111 -13.93 13.46 -27.17
N SER A 112 -15.26 13.50 -27.37
CA SER A 112 -15.88 13.40 -28.69
C SER A 112 -15.70 14.68 -29.50
N TRP A 113 -15.85 14.59 -30.82
CA TRP A 113 -15.85 15.76 -31.72
C TRP A 113 -16.85 16.85 -31.29
N GLU A 114 -18.06 16.42 -30.91
CA GLU A 114 -19.13 17.33 -30.49
C GLU A 114 -18.77 18.09 -29.20
N ASP A 115 -18.21 17.37 -28.23
CA ASP A 115 -17.81 17.94 -26.94
C ASP A 115 -16.55 18.79 -27.05
N ALA A 116 -15.63 18.44 -27.97
CA ALA A 116 -14.42 19.19 -28.23
C ALA A 116 -14.72 20.56 -28.82
N GLY A 117 -15.80 20.68 -29.61
CA GLY A 117 -16.21 21.92 -30.23
C GLY A 117 -15.11 22.54 -31.07
N MET A 118 -14.47 21.73 -31.94
CA MET A 118 -13.33 22.14 -32.75
C MET A 118 -13.80 23.11 -33.86
N THR A 119 -13.01 24.15 -34.07
CA THR A 119 -13.23 25.12 -35.17
C THR A 119 -11.91 25.48 -35.82
N LEU A 120 -11.95 25.68 -37.17
CA LEU A 120 -10.79 26.10 -37.94
C LEU A 120 -11.00 27.53 -38.40
N ARG A 121 -10.02 28.43 -38.15
CA ARG A 121 -10.00 29.82 -38.62
C ARG A 121 -8.57 30.22 -38.92
N ASP A 122 -8.36 30.76 -40.12
CA ASP A 122 -7.07 31.32 -40.54
C ASP A 122 -5.88 30.37 -40.30
N GLY A 123 -6.03 29.08 -40.64
CA GLY A 123 -4.99 28.08 -40.44
C GLY A 123 -4.75 27.69 -38.94
N LYS A 124 -5.66 28.09 -38.06
CA LYS A 124 -5.55 27.83 -36.63
C LYS A 124 -6.74 27.00 -36.13
N ILE A 125 -6.44 25.97 -35.35
CA ILE A 125 -7.44 25.09 -34.78
C ILE A 125 -7.75 25.55 -33.35
N TYR A 126 -9.00 25.82 -33.07
CA TYR A 126 -9.52 26.21 -31.76
C TYR A 126 -10.44 25.15 -31.19
N SER A 127 -10.54 25.11 -29.89
CA SER A 127 -11.45 24.23 -29.13
C SER A 127 -12.03 24.94 -27.92
N LYS A 128 -13.14 24.45 -27.42
CA LYS A 128 -13.71 24.86 -26.12
C LYS A 128 -12.90 24.30 -24.94
N ILE A 129 -12.06 23.32 -25.18
CA ILE A 129 -11.27 22.62 -24.17
C ILE A 129 -9.96 23.39 -23.96
N ASP A 130 -9.51 23.48 -22.69
CA ASP A 130 -8.21 24.05 -22.37
C ASP A 130 -7.10 23.16 -22.96
N PRO A 131 -6.13 23.68 -23.71
CA PRO A 131 -5.06 22.89 -24.33
C PRO A 131 -4.10 22.27 -23.33
N ASP A 132 -4.01 22.82 -22.12
CA ASP A 132 -3.06 22.37 -21.10
C ASP A 132 -3.39 20.96 -20.58
N GLY A 133 -2.68 19.97 -21.10
CA GLY A 133 -2.79 18.57 -20.67
C GLY A 133 -3.80 17.70 -21.42
N HIS A 134 -4.55 18.27 -22.38
CA HIS A 134 -5.62 17.52 -23.08
C HIS A 134 -5.20 16.95 -24.43
N LYS A 135 -4.30 17.61 -25.13
CA LYS A 135 -4.00 17.33 -26.55
C LYS A 135 -3.09 16.12 -26.75
N THR A 136 -3.41 15.31 -27.75
CA THR A 136 -2.53 14.23 -28.24
C THR A 136 -2.65 14.29 -29.79
N ALA A 137 -1.52 14.31 -30.46
CA ALA A 137 -1.45 14.19 -31.91
C ALA A 137 -0.60 12.97 -32.26
N ILE A 138 -1.05 12.20 -33.25
CA ILE A 138 -0.33 11.07 -33.81
C ILE A 138 -0.22 11.30 -35.29
N LEU A 139 1.01 11.24 -35.81
CA LEU A 139 1.27 11.29 -37.23
C LEU A 139 1.05 9.92 -37.85
N SER A 140 0.60 9.91 -39.09
CA SER A 140 0.54 8.72 -39.91
C SER A 140 1.92 8.13 -40.18
N VAL A 141 1.96 6.91 -40.69
CA VAL A 141 3.22 6.23 -41.04
C VAL A 141 3.98 6.97 -42.14
N ASP A 142 3.27 7.52 -43.11
CA ASP A 142 3.83 8.35 -44.19
C ASP A 142 4.02 9.82 -43.77
N GLN A 143 3.63 10.19 -42.56
CA GLN A 143 3.72 11.49 -41.91
C GLN A 143 2.95 12.64 -42.66
N LYS A 144 2.04 12.27 -43.53
CA LYS A 144 1.21 13.24 -44.29
C LYS A 144 -0.09 13.56 -43.59
N ASN A 145 -0.63 12.60 -42.82
CA ASN A 145 -1.86 12.78 -42.09
C ASN A 145 -1.58 12.88 -40.59
N MET A 146 -2.23 13.81 -39.92
CA MET A 146 -2.19 13.99 -38.50
C MET A 146 -3.54 13.61 -37.88
N PHE A 147 -3.53 12.63 -37.00
CA PHE A 147 -4.68 12.22 -36.19
C PHE A 147 -4.62 12.93 -34.85
N TYR A 148 -5.54 13.85 -34.63
CA TYR A 148 -5.62 14.68 -33.43
C TYR A 148 -6.74 14.22 -32.55
N MET A 149 -6.47 14.11 -31.25
CA MET A 149 -7.45 13.71 -30.27
C MET A 149 -7.25 14.46 -28.95
N LEU A 150 -8.33 14.70 -28.26
CA LEU A 150 -8.31 15.28 -26.92
C LEU A 150 -8.65 14.23 -25.89
N SER A 151 -7.95 14.27 -24.78
CA SER A 151 -8.19 13.37 -23.64
C SER A 151 -8.08 14.12 -22.33
N GLU A 152 -8.83 13.69 -21.34
CA GLU A 152 -8.78 14.25 -19.98
C GLU A 152 -8.71 13.13 -18.95
N THR A 153 -8.12 13.45 -17.80
CA THR A 153 -8.25 12.64 -16.59
C THR A 153 -9.27 13.29 -15.66
N ALA A 154 -9.72 12.58 -14.64
CA ALA A 154 -10.63 13.17 -13.65
C ALA A 154 -10.01 14.39 -12.96
N TRP A 155 -8.69 14.39 -12.77
CA TRP A 155 -7.95 15.53 -12.22
C TRP A 155 -7.96 16.74 -13.16
N ILE A 156 -7.72 16.53 -14.45
CA ILE A 156 -7.72 17.59 -15.47
C ILE A 156 -9.12 18.20 -15.58
N ARG A 157 -10.16 17.36 -15.71
CA ARG A 157 -11.57 17.82 -15.78
C ARG A 157 -11.96 18.71 -14.60
N LYS A 158 -11.44 18.39 -13.40
CA LYS A 158 -11.73 19.18 -12.20
C LYS A 158 -10.99 20.52 -12.16
N ASN A 159 -9.73 20.54 -12.60
CA ASN A 159 -8.85 21.72 -12.43
C ASN A 159 -8.85 22.64 -13.65
N TYR A 160 -9.18 22.10 -14.83
CA TYR A 160 -9.26 22.81 -16.11
C TYR A 160 -10.62 22.55 -16.78
N PRO A 161 -11.73 23.03 -16.18
CA PRO A 161 -13.04 22.82 -16.77
C PRO A 161 -13.15 23.59 -18.10
N SER A 162 -13.71 22.93 -19.12
CA SER A 162 -14.04 23.58 -20.37
C SER A 162 -15.08 24.67 -20.14
N ALA A 163 -14.80 25.88 -20.60
CA ALA A 163 -15.77 26.97 -20.57
C ALA A 163 -16.62 26.94 -21.85
N GLN A 164 -17.95 27.08 -21.74
CA GLN A 164 -18.86 26.97 -22.88
C GLN A 164 -18.58 27.97 -23.98
N ASP A 165 -18.02 29.15 -23.62
CA ASP A 165 -17.75 30.27 -24.56
C ASP A 165 -16.23 30.47 -24.79
N ALA A 166 -15.37 29.55 -24.31
CA ALA A 166 -13.93 29.65 -24.51
C ALA A 166 -13.55 29.19 -25.92
N GLU A 167 -12.71 29.95 -26.58
CA GLU A 167 -12.02 29.57 -27.82
C GLU A 167 -10.52 29.54 -27.54
N ASN A 168 -10.03 28.34 -27.20
CA ASN A 168 -8.63 28.13 -26.90
C ASN A 168 -7.89 27.69 -28.16
N LEU A 169 -6.75 28.31 -28.45
CA LEU A 169 -5.88 27.91 -29.56
C LEU A 169 -5.24 26.55 -29.22
N MET A 170 -5.62 25.56 -30.00
CA MET A 170 -5.10 24.18 -29.83
C MET A 170 -3.86 23.95 -30.68
N PHE A 171 -3.87 24.42 -31.91
CA PHE A 171 -2.79 24.16 -32.84
C PHE A 171 -2.75 25.27 -33.91
N ASP A 172 -1.55 25.81 -34.21
CA ASP A 172 -1.27 26.75 -35.27
C ASP A 172 -0.54 26.01 -36.39
N LEU A 173 -1.25 25.73 -37.49
CA LEU A 173 -0.72 25.02 -38.64
C LEU A 173 0.38 25.78 -39.34
N ASP A 174 0.24 27.12 -39.45
CA ASP A 174 1.25 27.97 -40.09
C ASP A 174 2.56 28.00 -39.29
N GLU A 175 2.46 28.06 -37.99
CA GLU A 175 3.65 28.01 -37.10
C GLU A 175 4.32 26.65 -37.19
N PHE A 176 3.54 25.60 -37.22
CA PHE A 176 4.05 24.22 -37.35
C PHE A 176 4.80 24.02 -38.66
N GLN A 177 4.22 24.43 -39.80
CA GLN A 177 4.87 24.35 -41.12
C GLN A 177 6.15 25.20 -41.16
N LYS A 178 6.10 26.45 -40.66
CA LYS A 178 7.29 27.30 -40.59
C LYS A 178 8.38 26.76 -39.68
N ALA A 179 8.01 26.06 -38.60
CA ALA A 179 8.98 25.39 -37.71
C ALA A 179 9.66 24.24 -38.45
N HIS A 180 8.91 23.51 -39.26
CA HIS A 180 9.43 22.43 -40.09
C HIS A 180 10.42 22.94 -41.14
N ASP A 181 10.10 24.00 -41.85
CA ASP A 181 10.95 24.63 -42.90
C ASP A 181 12.25 25.25 -42.35
N ARG A 182 12.34 25.50 -41.04
CA ARG A 182 13.53 26.07 -40.37
C ARG A 182 14.53 25.03 -39.89
N LEU A 183 14.18 23.76 -39.91
CA LEU A 183 15.11 22.73 -39.49
C LEU A 183 16.14 22.51 -40.59
N PRO A 184 17.46 22.58 -40.30
CA PRO A 184 18.49 22.42 -41.32
C PRO A 184 18.49 20.98 -41.82
N ASP A 185 18.60 20.79 -43.13
CA ASP A 185 18.70 19.47 -43.81
C ASP A 185 19.74 18.51 -43.25
N THR A 186 20.69 19.03 -42.46
CA THR A 186 21.79 18.25 -41.86
C THR A 186 21.47 17.69 -40.49
N ALA A 187 20.36 18.08 -39.87
CA ALA A 187 20.02 17.68 -38.49
C ALA A 187 19.07 16.48 -38.43
N ILE A 188 18.65 15.94 -39.57
CA ILE A 188 17.55 15.00 -39.66
C ILE A 188 17.97 13.85 -40.55
N ASP A 189 17.96 12.65 -39.97
CA ASP A 189 17.92 11.43 -40.72
C ASP A 189 16.67 11.48 -41.59
N GLU A 190 16.82 11.35 -42.93
CA GLU A 190 15.75 11.49 -43.93
C GLU A 190 14.47 10.69 -43.66
N THR A 191 14.51 9.85 -42.62
CA THR A 191 13.41 8.99 -42.15
C THR A 191 12.56 9.60 -41.02
N SER A 192 12.87 10.79 -40.49
CA SER A 192 12.34 11.16 -39.18
C SER A 192 11.52 12.49 -39.12
N LEU A 193 11.33 13.22 -40.20
CA LEU A 193 10.44 14.40 -40.20
C LEU A 193 9.43 14.40 -41.35
N PRO A 194 8.18 14.84 -41.06
CA PRO A 194 7.15 14.90 -42.07
C PRO A 194 7.50 15.90 -43.15
N THR A 195 7.40 15.50 -44.42
CA THR A 195 7.58 16.35 -45.60
C THR A 195 6.50 17.41 -45.78
N GLY A 196 5.62 17.54 -44.79
CA GLY A 196 4.48 18.46 -44.75
C GLY A 196 3.21 17.68 -44.42
N ILE A 197 2.46 18.16 -43.45
CA ILE A 197 1.13 17.59 -43.16
C ILE A 197 0.19 18.00 -44.28
N GLU A 198 -0.46 17.00 -44.89
CA GLU A 198 -1.47 17.23 -45.94
C GLU A 198 -2.88 17.32 -45.35
N ASN A 199 -3.17 16.53 -44.28
CA ASN A 199 -4.48 16.50 -43.64
C ASN A 199 -4.40 16.42 -42.15
N VAL A 200 -5.36 17.04 -41.45
CA VAL A 200 -5.56 16.94 -40.01
C VAL A 200 -6.94 16.39 -39.71
N TYR A 201 -7.01 15.27 -39.04
CA TYR A 201 -8.26 14.61 -38.68
C TYR A 201 -8.45 14.63 -37.17
N TYR A 202 -9.69 14.84 -36.71
CA TYR A 202 -10.07 14.58 -35.32
C TYR A 202 -10.58 13.15 -35.17
N VAL A 203 -10.15 12.51 -34.13
CA VAL A 203 -10.44 11.08 -33.83
C VAL A 203 -11.40 10.99 -32.67
N ASP A 204 -12.58 10.45 -32.92
CA ASP A 204 -13.53 10.13 -31.84
C ASP A 204 -13.09 8.95 -30.94
N PRO A 205 -13.58 8.89 -29.70
CA PRO A 205 -13.20 7.87 -28.73
C PRO A 205 -13.30 6.43 -29.24
N GLU A 206 -14.26 6.14 -30.11
CA GLU A 206 -14.50 4.81 -30.66
C GLU A 206 -13.39 4.35 -31.63
N ASN A 207 -12.73 5.28 -32.33
CA ASN A 207 -11.72 5.00 -33.35
C ASN A 207 -10.28 5.06 -32.83
N ILE A 208 -10.07 5.44 -31.58
CA ILE A 208 -8.73 5.65 -30.98
C ILE A 208 -7.86 4.40 -31.02
N LYS A 209 -8.46 3.23 -30.79
CA LYS A 209 -7.71 1.97 -30.85
C LYS A 209 -7.17 1.69 -32.26
N GLU A 210 -7.91 2.10 -33.29
CA GLU A 210 -7.49 1.93 -34.69
C GLU A 210 -6.30 2.84 -35.01
N VAL A 211 -6.28 4.07 -34.46
CA VAL A 211 -5.14 5.00 -34.61
C VAL A 211 -3.86 4.41 -34.00
N PHE A 212 -3.94 3.89 -32.78
CA PHE A 212 -2.77 3.29 -32.16
C PHE A 212 -2.33 2.02 -32.87
N ALA A 213 -3.26 1.26 -33.47
CA ALA A 213 -2.94 0.06 -34.24
C ALA A 213 -2.22 0.35 -35.57
N LEU A 214 -2.21 1.60 -36.07
CA LEU A 214 -1.42 1.97 -37.25
C LEU A 214 0.07 1.71 -37.05
N TRP A 215 0.57 1.84 -35.81
CA TRP A 215 1.96 1.55 -35.46
C TRP A 215 2.36 0.08 -35.65
N ASP A 216 1.39 -0.84 -35.65
CA ASP A 216 1.65 -2.27 -35.87
C ASP A 216 2.00 -2.57 -37.34
N TYR A 217 1.76 -1.60 -38.24
CA TYR A 217 2.00 -1.73 -39.68
C TYR A 217 3.19 -0.93 -40.20
N GLN A 218 4.10 -0.45 -39.33
CA GLN A 218 5.28 0.33 -39.72
C GLN A 218 6.16 -0.35 -40.77
N ASP A 219 6.28 -1.68 -40.68
CA ASP A 219 7.08 -2.50 -41.61
C ASP A 219 6.31 -2.90 -42.89
N GLU A 220 5.03 -2.52 -43.03
CA GLU A 220 4.14 -2.87 -44.13
C GLU A 220 3.44 -1.62 -44.71
N PRO A 221 4.15 -0.76 -45.44
CA PRO A 221 3.66 0.57 -45.85
C PRO A 221 2.36 0.55 -46.68
N ASP A 222 2.19 -0.43 -47.54
CA ASP A 222 0.97 -0.55 -48.35
C ASP A 222 -0.28 -0.85 -47.50
N LYS A 223 -0.12 -1.69 -46.48
CA LYS A 223 -1.20 -2.00 -45.53
C LYS A 223 -1.45 -0.81 -44.61
N ALA A 224 -0.38 -0.13 -44.14
CA ALA A 224 -0.50 1.07 -43.35
C ALA A 224 -1.34 2.12 -44.06
N GLN A 225 -1.03 2.42 -45.32
CA GLN A 225 -1.75 3.39 -46.13
C GLN A 225 -3.23 3.00 -46.33
N GLN A 226 -3.52 1.72 -46.61
CA GLN A 226 -4.90 1.26 -46.70
C GLN A 226 -5.67 1.46 -45.37
N LYS A 227 -5.07 1.07 -44.24
CA LYS A 227 -5.67 1.21 -42.92
C LYS A 227 -5.88 2.66 -42.51
N GLU A 228 -4.97 3.48 -42.89
CA GLU A 228 -5.03 4.94 -42.69
C GLU A 228 -6.18 5.58 -43.46
N GLN A 229 -6.39 5.21 -44.74
CA GLN A 229 -7.53 5.66 -45.53
C GLN A 229 -8.87 5.17 -44.95
N GLU A 230 -8.95 3.92 -44.52
CA GLU A 230 -10.12 3.36 -43.81
C GLU A 230 -10.43 4.16 -42.52
N LEU A 231 -9.40 4.55 -41.78
CA LEU A 231 -9.53 5.30 -40.55
C LEU A 231 -9.91 6.75 -40.81
N ALA A 232 -9.25 7.40 -41.79
CA ALA A 232 -9.55 8.79 -42.17
C ALA A 232 -11.03 8.98 -42.57
N ALA A 233 -11.61 7.96 -43.25
CA ALA A 233 -13.03 7.97 -43.62
C ALA A 233 -13.99 7.93 -42.41
N LYS A 234 -13.52 7.51 -41.22
CA LYS A 234 -14.28 7.47 -39.96
C LYS A 234 -14.03 8.67 -39.07
N CYS A 235 -13.03 9.48 -39.37
CA CYS A 235 -12.60 10.62 -38.58
C CYS A 235 -13.16 11.94 -39.18
N HIS A 236 -13.18 12.99 -38.37
CA HIS A 236 -13.62 14.32 -38.84
C HIS A 236 -12.42 15.07 -39.40
N LEU A 237 -12.48 15.42 -40.70
CA LEU A 237 -11.48 16.27 -41.34
C LEU A 237 -11.58 17.67 -40.76
N ILE A 238 -10.51 18.17 -40.15
CA ILE A 238 -10.40 19.51 -39.59
C ILE A 238 -9.80 20.45 -40.65
N TRP A 239 -8.74 19.99 -41.33
CA TRP A 239 -7.97 20.78 -42.26
C TRP A 239 -7.34 19.91 -43.34
N SER A 240 -7.23 20.48 -44.56
CA SER A 240 -6.50 19.91 -45.71
C SER A 240 -5.66 20.99 -46.36
N ALA A 241 -4.51 20.60 -46.90
CA ALA A 241 -3.56 21.48 -47.58
C ALA A 241 -4.03 21.95 -48.99
N ASP A 242 -5.17 21.44 -49.50
CA ASP A 242 -5.75 21.79 -50.80
C ASP A 242 -6.38 23.18 -50.83
#